data_7e3216eb22a53fb3c13484108331b4bd
#
_entry.id   7e3216eb22a53fb3c13484108331b4bd
#
_cell.length_a   1.000
_cell.length_b   1.000
_cell.length_c   1.000
_cell.angle_alpha   90.00
_cell.angle_beta   90.00
_cell.angle_gamma   90.00
#
_symmetry.space_group_name_H-M   'P 1'
#
loop_
_entity.id
_entity.type
_entity.pdbx_description
1 polymer ?
#
loop_
_entity_poly.entity_id
_entity_poly.type
_entity_poly.pdbx_seq_one_letter_code
_entity_poly.pdbx_strand_id
1 'polypeptide(L)'
;DTAKQTAQGVLDQGVDVILPVGGPVYQSAAAAIADSGKSTLMLGVDSDLAVADPSVTDITLVSIMKAIDVSVYDATIAASKGDFDPTPYIGTLKNQGVKLSSFHDFESKLPAGLTDELTKLQEEIIAGTITVESKNSPAGS
;
A
#
# COMPACT_ATOMS: atom_id res chain seq x y z
N ASP A 1 4.45 -3.31 -24.20
CA ASP A 1 3.85 -2.53 -23.13
C ASP A 1 4.94 -1.83 -22.33
N THR A 2 4.90 -0.49 -22.29
CA THR A 2 5.93 0.34 -21.67
C THR A 2 6.08 0.05 -20.16
N ALA A 3 4.97 -0.20 -19.46
CA ALA A 3 5.00 -0.51 -18.03
C ALA A 3 5.77 -1.81 -17.75
N LYS A 4 5.56 -2.85 -18.56
CA LYS A 4 6.28 -4.11 -18.44
C LYS A 4 7.78 -3.94 -18.72
N GLN A 5 8.13 -3.15 -19.74
CA GLN A 5 9.54 -2.84 -20.06
C GLN A 5 10.22 -2.06 -18.93
N THR A 6 9.51 -1.11 -18.33
CA THR A 6 10.01 -0.36 -17.17
C THR A 6 10.25 -1.28 -15.97
N ALA A 7 9.27 -2.15 -15.66
CA ALA A 7 9.42 -3.15 -14.60
C ALA A 7 10.61 -4.09 -14.87
N GLN A 8 10.78 -4.57 -16.10
CA GLN A 8 11.92 -5.39 -16.49
C GLN A 8 13.25 -4.66 -16.24
N GLY A 9 13.35 -3.39 -16.62
CA GLY A 9 14.55 -2.57 -16.39
C GLY A 9 14.88 -2.39 -14.90
N VAL A 10 13.86 -2.38 -14.01
CA VAL A 10 14.06 -2.39 -12.56
C VAL A 10 14.53 -3.77 -12.08
N LEU A 11 13.89 -4.84 -12.54
CA LEU A 11 14.27 -6.22 -12.20
C LEU A 11 15.69 -6.56 -12.62
N ASP A 12 16.17 -6.02 -13.73
CA ASP A 12 17.54 -6.24 -14.25
C ASP A 12 18.60 -5.64 -13.32
N GLN A 13 18.23 -4.68 -12.47
CA GLN A 13 19.11 -4.13 -11.42
C GLN A 13 19.26 -5.06 -10.21
N GLY A 14 18.55 -6.18 -10.16
CA GLY A 14 18.68 -7.17 -9.09
C GLY A 14 17.91 -6.82 -7.83
N VAL A 15 16.78 -6.14 -7.96
CA VAL A 15 15.92 -5.80 -6.82
C VAL A 15 15.19 -7.03 -6.28
N ASP A 16 15.02 -7.10 -4.97
CA ASP A 16 14.27 -8.17 -4.30
C ASP A 16 12.78 -7.85 -4.20
N VAL A 17 12.43 -6.55 -4.18
CA VAL A 17 11.05 -6.07 -4.05
C VAL A 17 10.82 -4.93 -5.03
N ILE A 18 9.64 -4.90 -5.69
CA ILE A 18 9.21 -3.84 -6.59
C ILE A 18 7.88 -3.24 -6.11
N LEU A 19 7.75 -1.92 -6.20
CA LEU A 19 6.52 -1.19 -5.89
C LEU A 19 5.96 -0.54 -7.16
N PRO A 20 5.00 -1.17 -7.86
CA PRO A 20 4.32 -0.60 -9.03
C PRO A 20 3.21 0.34 -8.58
N VAL A 21 3.34 1.64 -8.83
CA VAL A 21 2.34 2.66 -8.48
C VAL A 21 1.70 3.22 -9.74
N GLY A 22 0.36 3.11 -9.87
CA GLY A 22 -0.38 3.65 -11.01
C GLY A 22 -1.55 2.75 -11.47
N GLY A 23 -2.48 2.44 -10.57
CA GLY A 23 -3.64 1.59 -10.87
C GLY A 23 -3.21 0.19 -11.32
N PRO A 24 -3.66 -0.32 -12.49
CA PRO A 24 -3.42 -1.70 -12.92
C PRO A 24 -1.99 -1.98 -13.42
N VAL A 25 -1.04 -1.04 -13.27
CA VAL A 25 0.37 -1.29 -13.71
C VAL A 25 1.03 -2.45 -12.98
N TYR A 26 0.51 -2.85 -11.81
CA TYR A 26 0.98 -4.04 -11.10
C TYR A 26 0.88 -5.31 -11.96
N GLN A 27 -0.12 -5.42 -12.85
CA GLN A 27 -0.25 -6.57 -13.75
C GLN A 27 0.92 -6.67 -14.72
N SER A 28 1.38 -5.52 -15.22
CA SER A 28 2.57 -5.45 -16.08
C SER A 28 3.85 -5.81 -15.32
N ALA A 29 3.94 -5.37 -14.04
CA ALA A 29 5.06 -5.74 -13.16
C ALA A 29 5.05 -7.25 -12.83
N ALA A 30 3.89 -7.80 -12.51
CA ALA A 30 3.73 -9.24 -12.26
C ALA A 30 4.13 -10.08 -13.48
N ALA A 31 3.72 -9.66 -14.69
CA ALA A 31 4.13 -10.32 -15.93
C ALA A 31 5.64 -10.22 -16.16
N ALA A 32 6.29 -9.11 -15.81
CA ALA A 32 7.74 -8.98 -15.89
C ALA A 32 8.46 -9.89 -14.89
N ILE A 33 7.95 -9.98 -13.65
CA ILE A 33 8.47 -10.89 -12.61
C ILE A 33 8.40 -12.34 -13.12
N ALA A 34 7.25 -12.76 -13.62
CA ALA A 34 7.05 -14.12 -14.15
C ALA A 34 8.02 -14.43 -15.30
N ASP A 35 8.18 -13.51 -16.25
CA ASP A 35 9.10 -13.70 -17.39
C ASP A 35 10.57 -13.72 -16.96
N SER A 36 10.92 -13.01 -15.89
CA SER A 36 12.31 -12.93 -15.40
C SER A 36 12.80 -14.22 -14.75
N GLY A 37 11.87 -15.06 -14.27
CA GLY A 37 12.19 -16.27 -13.49
C GLY A 37 12.83 -15.97 -12.12
N LYS A 38 12.82 -14.70 -11.68
CA LYS A 38 13.38 -14.26 -10.39
C LYS A 38 12.34 -14.39 -9.27
N SER A 39 12.81 -14.52 -8.02
CA SER A 39 11.97 -14.56 -6.83
C SER A 39 11.69 -13.16 -6.27
N THR A 40 11.52 -12.17 -7.15
CA THR A 40 11.19 -10.79 -6.74
C THR A 40 9.75 -10.71 -6.24
N LEU A 41 9.54 -10.06 -5.10
CA LEU A 41 8.23 -9.81 -4.54
C LEU A 41 7.70 -8.43 -4.96
N MET A 42 6.39 -8.23 -4.79
CA MET A 42 5.71 -6.99 -5.14
C MET A 42 4.98 -6.42 -3.93
N LEU A 43 4.95 -5.08 -3.82
CA LEU A 43 4.06 -4.39 -2.90
C LEU A 43 2.79 -3.99 -3.63
N GLY A 44 1.63 -4.24 -3.01
CA GLY A 44 0.34 -3.77 -3.49
C GLY A 44 0.10 -2.30 -3.13
N VAL A 45 -0.80 -1.64 -3.86
CA VAL A 45 -1.20 -0.24 -3.64
C VAL A 45 -2.72 -0.13 -3.71
N ASP A 46 -3.27 0.78 -2.91
CA ASP A 46 -4.68 1.16 -2.80
C ASP A 46 -5.55 0.13 -2.08
N SER A 47 -5.56 -1.13 -2.49
CA SER A 47 -6.31 -2.22 -1.87
C SER A 47 -5.38 -3.34 -1.42
N ASP A 48 -5.90 -4.28 -0.64
CA ASP A 48 -5.20 -5.53 -0.34
C ASP A 48 -5.12 -6.38 -1.62
N LEU A 49 -4.00 -6.25 -2.32
CA LEU A 49 -3.84 -6.83 -3.65
C LEU A 49 -3.83 -8.36 -3.62
N ALA A 50 -3.33 -8.98 -2.55
CA ALA A 50 -3.33 -10.44 -2.41
C ALA A 50 -4.75 -11.02 -2.34
N VAL A 51 -5.72 -10.21 -1.88
CA VAL A 51 -7.15 -10.58 -1.83
C VAL A 51 -7.88 -10.12 -3.09
N ALA A 52 -7.58 -8.92 -3.57
CA ALA A 52 -8.29 -8.32 -4.71
C ALA A 52 -7.97 -9.00 -6.05
N ASP A 53 -6.76 -9.53 -6.19
CA ASP A 53 -6.33 -10.27 -7.39
C ASP A 53 -5.59 -11.56 -7.01
N PRO A 54 -6.29 -12.70 -6.93
CA PRO A 54 -5.69 -13.99 -6.59
C PRO A 54 -4.54 -14.43 -7.51
N SER A 55 -4.43 -13.88 -8.71
CA SER A 55 -3.38 -14.25 -9.65
C SER A 55 -1.98 -13.76 -9.26
N VAL A 56 -1.90 -12.82 -8.31
CA VAL A 56 -0.63 -12.24 -7.84
C VAL A 56 -0.39 -12.44 -6.35
N THR A 57 -1.23 -13.23 -5.67
CA THR A 57 -1.09 -13.51 -4.23
C THR A 57 0.30 -14.03 -3.87
N ASP A 58 0.82 -14.96 -4.66
CA ASP A 58 2.11 -15.63 -4.40
C ASP A 58 3.32 -14.70 -4.46
N ILE A 59 3.18 -13.52 -5.07
CA ILE A 59 4.25 -12.54 -5.21
C ILE A 59 3.96 -11.21 -4.49
N THR A 60 2.77 -11.05 -3.89
CA THR A 60 2.40 -9.83 -3.16
C THR A 60 2.78 -9.95 -1.68
N LEU A 61 3.86 -9.26 -1.29
CA LEU A 61 4.38 -9.32 0.08
C LEU A 61 3.43 -8.65 1.10
N VAL A 62 3.01 -7.44 0.81
CA VAL A 62 2.11 -6.60 1.61
C VAL A 62 1.55 -5.50 0.73
N SER A 63 0.40 -4.94 1.08
CA SER A 63 -0.20 -3.82 0.34
C SER A 63 -0.25 -2.55 1.20
N ILE A 64 0.07 -1.41 0.57
CA ILE A 64 -0.12 -0.07 1.13
C ILE A 64 -1.54 0.35 0.76
N MET A 65 -2.45 0.27 1.73
CA MET A 65 -3.88 0.42 1.50
C MET A 65 -4.34 1.85 1.73
N LYS A 66 -5.26 2.31 0.88
CA LYS A 66 -6.16 3.44 1.15
C LYS A 66 -7.49 2.85 1.58
N ALA A 67 -7.94 3.18 2.79
CA ALA A 67 -9.22 2.71 3.32
C ALA A 67 -10.38 3.51 2.73
N ILE A 68 -10.65 3.30 1.44
CA ILE A 68 -11.71 4.00 0.70
C ILE A 68 -13.08 3.67 1.28
N ASP A 69 -13.28 2.47 1.75
CA ASP A 69 -14.47 2.01 2.48
C ASP A 69 -14.76 2.87 3.72
N VAL A 70 -13.73 3.15 4.53
CA VAL A 70 -13.84 4.02 5.72
C VAL A 70 -14.21 5.44 5.31
N SER A 71 -13.50 6.02 4.34
CA SER A 71 -13.75 7.40 3.91
C SER A 71 -15.13 7.60 3.31
N VAL A 72 -15.61 6.65 2.51
CA VAL A 72 -16.95 6.68 1.92
C VAL A 72 -18.01 6.50 2.99
N TYR A 73 -17.80 5.58 3.94
CA TYR A 73 -18.71 5.38 5.06
C TYR A 73 -18.85 6.65 5.89
N ASP A 74 -17.73 7.24 6.34
CA ASP A 74 -17.71 8.43 7.18
C ASP A 74 -18.38 9.63 6.49
N ALA A 75 -18.03 9.89 5.22
CA ALA A 75 -18.65 10.96 4.45
C ALA A 75 -20.17 10.74 4.24
N THR A 76 -20.59 9.49 4.00
CA THR A 76 -22.02 9.16 3.82
C THR A 76 -22.80 9.36 5.13
N ILE A 77 -22.25 8.93 6.25
CA ILE A 77 -22.88 9.08 7.57
C ILE A 77 -22.96 10.56 7.95
N ALA A 78 -21.90 11.34 7.72
CA ALA A 78 -21.91 12.78 7.99
C ALA A 78 -22.98 13.47 7.15
N ALA A 79 -23.05 13.20 5.84
CA ALA A 79 -24.05 13.76 4.95
C ALA A 79 -25.48 13.37 5.38
N SER A 80 -25.71 12.13 5.82
CA SER A 80 -27.03 11.67 6.29
C SER A 80 -27.52 12.40 7.55
N LYS A 81 -26.61 12.94 8.34
CA LYS A 81 -26.89 13.73 9.55
C LYS A 81 -26.98 15.23 9.30
N GLY A 82 -26.78 15.67 8.05
CA GLY A 82 -26.72 17.08 7.68
C GLY A 82 -25.38 17.76 7.94
N ASP A 83 -24.37 17.01 8.34
CA ASP A 83 -23.00 17.49 8.68
C ASP A 83 -22.06 17.32 7.47
N PHE A 84 -22.54 17.68 6.28
CA PHE A 84 -21.72 17.56 5.07
C PHE A 84 -20.55 18.55 5.11
N ASP A 85 -19.35 18.02 5.10
CA ASP A 85 -18.10 18.80 4.98
C ASP A 85 -17.59 18.70 3.54
N PRO A 86 -17.51 19.82 2.79
CA PRO A 86 -16.99 19.83 1.41
C PRO A 86 -15.45 19.77 1.35
N THR A 87 -14.75 19.76 2.49
CA THR A 87 -13.29 19.66 2.49
C THR A 87 -12.84 18.27 2.08
N PRO A 88 -11.68 18.15 1.41
CA PRO A 88 -11.13 16.83 1.06
C PRO A 88 -10.90 15.96 2.30
N TYR A 89 -11.35 14.72 2.26
CA TYR A 89 -11.01 13.73 3.29
C TYR A 89 -9.51 13.41 3.24
N ILE A 90 -8.83 13.52 4.38
CA ILE A 90 -7.42 13.18 4.50
C ILE A 90 -7.28 11.90 5.30
N GLY A 91 -6.90 10.81 4.61
CA GLY A 91 -6.59 9.53 5.25
C GLY A 91 -5.24 9.59 5.94
N THR A 92 -5.20 9.22 7.20
CA THR A 92 -3.99 9.15 8.04
C THR A 92 -3.89 7.78 8.72
N LEU A 93 -2.74 7.45 9.31
CA LEU A 93 -2.60 6.28 10.17
C LEU A 93 -3.53 6.36 11.39
N LYS A 94 -3.74 7.58 11.92
CA LYS A 94 -4.57 7.81 13.12
C LYS A 94 -6.05 7.51 12.87
N ASN A 95 -6.60 7.91 11.73
CA ASN A 95 -8.01 7.65 11.36
C ASN A 95 -8.17 6.37 10.55
N GLN A 96 -7.10 5.57 10.40
CA GLN A 96 -7.05 4.35 9.61
C GLN A 96 -7.37 4.53 8.12
N GLY A 97 -7.32 5.74 7.61
CA GLY A 97 -7.53 6.07 6.21
C GLY A 97 -6.41 5.59 5.30
N VAL A 98 -5.22 5.31 5.88
CA VAL A 98 -4.11 4.58 5.25
C VAL A 98 -3.59 3.53 6.22
N LYS A 99 -3.20 2.36 5.70
CA LYS A 99 -2.69 1.24 6.50
C LYS A 99 -1.94 0.23 5.64
N LEU A 100 -1.22 -0.68 6.26
CA LEU A 100 -0.72 -1.89 5.61
C LEU A 100 -1.77 -3.00 5.66
N SER A 101 -1.79 -3.89 4.68
CA SER A 101 -2.49 -5.17 4.77
C SER A 101 -1.75 -6.11 5.74
N SER A 102 -2.30 -7.31 5.98
CA SER A 102 -1.50 -8.40 6.51
C SER A 102 -0.45 -8.85 5.48
N PHE A 103 0.52 -9.63 5.93
CA PHE A 103 1.52 -10.24 5.05
C PHE A 103 1.08 -11.58 4.47
N HIS A 104 -0.16 -12.02 4.78
CA HIS A 104 -0.75 -13.26 4.26
C HIS A 104 0.21 -14.46 4.34
N ASP A 105 0.49 -15.12 3.24
CA ASP A 105 1.35 -16.31 3.18
C ASP A 105 2.83 -16.01 3.50
N PHE A 106 3.20 -14.75 3.63
CA PHE A 106 4.55 -14.34 4.01
C PHE A 106 4.72 -14.13 5.52
N GLU A 107 3.64 -14.12 6.33
CA GLU A 107 3.72 -13.94 7.80
C GLU A 107 4.78 -14.82 8.46
N SER A 108 4.83 -16.10 8.10
CA SER A 108 5.78 -17.05 8.67
C SER A 108 7.22 -16.90 8.17
N LYS A 109 7.44 -16.06 7.15
CA LYS A 109 8.74 -15.82 6.51
C LYS A 109 9.35 -14.49 6.94
N LEU A 110 8.61 -13.70 7.71
CA LEU A 110 9.09 -12.39 8.17
C LEU A 110 10.23 -12.54 9.19
N PRO A 111 11.17 -11.60 9.20
CA PRO A 111 12.13 -11.50 10.28
C PRO A 111 11.44 -11.38 11.65
N ALA A 112 11.97 -12.06 12.66
CA ALA A 112 11.44 -11.96 14.01
C ALA A 112 11.45 -10.49 14.48
N GLY A 113 10.31 -10.02 15.01
CA GLY A 113 10.15 -8.68 15.53
C GLY A 113 9.75 -7.61 14.50
N LEU A 114 9.68 -7.92 13.20
CA LEU A 114 9.30 -6.93 12.18
C LEU A 114 7.91 -6.34 12.42
N THR A 115 6.93 -7.17 12.79
CA THR A 115 5.55 -6.71 13.06
C THR A 115 5.50 -5.77 14.26
N ASP A 116 6.28 -6.06 15.32
CA ASP A 116 6.38 -5.19 16.50
C ASP A 116 7.06 -3.86 16.15
N GLU A 117 8.09 -3.90 15.30
CA GLU A 117 8.78 -2.70 14.83
C GLU A 117 7.86 -1.82 13.99
N LEU A 118 7.08 -2.40 13.08
CA LEU A 118 6.10 -1.67 12.26
C LEU A 118 4.99 -1.06 13.12
N THR A 119 4.51 -1.78 14.14
CA THR A 119 3.51 -1.28 15.09
C THR A 119 4.06 -0.09 15.86
N LYS A 120 5.26 -0.20 16.40
CA LYS A 120 5.93 0.88 17.12
C LYS A 120 6.15 2.11 16.23
N LEU A 121 6.60 1.90 15.00
CA LEU A 121 6.79 2.99 14.02
C LEU A 121 5.47 3.71 13.72
N GLN A 122 4.38 2.97 13.56
CA GLN A 122 3.05 3.55 13.38
C GLN A 122 2.62 4.39 14.58
N GLU A 123 2.81 3.89 15.80
CA GLU A 123 2.51 4.63 17.04
C GLU A 123 3.33 5.91 17.15
N GLU A 124 4.61 5.87 16.83
CA GLU A 124 5.51 7.02 16.86
C GLU A 124 5.12 8.10 15.84
N ILE A 125 4.68 7.70 14.63
CA ILE A 125 4.15 8.63 13.63
C ILE A 125 2.83 9.25 14.12
N ILE A 126 1.91 8.45 14.66
CA ILE A 126 0.62 8.93 15.19
C ILE A 126 0.82 9.91 16.36
N ALA A 127 1.82 9.64 17.21
CA ALA A 127 2.19 10.51 18.33
C ALA A 127 2.94 11.79 17.90
N GLY A 128 3.39 11.86 16.65
CA GLY A 128 4.19 12.98 16.14
C GLY A 128 5.66 12.96 16.57
N THR A 129 6.13 11.88 17.18
CA THR A 129 7.54 11.70 17.55
C THR A 129 8.40 11.51 16.28
N ILE A 130 7.83 10.86 15.28
CA ILE A 130 8.40 10.77 13.93
C ILE A 130 7.52 11.59 12.99
N THR A 131 8.15 12.54 12.29
CA THR A 131 7.49 13.35 11.27
C THR A 131 7.80 12.79 9.90
N VAL A 132 6.77 12.48 9.11
CA VAL A 132 6.91 12.11 7.70
C VAL A 132 6.71 13.37 6.86
N GLU A 133 7.78 13.83 6.23
CA GLU A 133 7.74 15.01 5.36
C GLU A 133 7.59 14.61 3.90
N SER A 134 6.68 15.26 3.20
CA SER A 134 6.52 15.14 1.75
C SER A 134 6.17 16.50 1.14
N LYS A 135 6.84 16.85 0.05
CA LYS A 135 6.50 18.06 -0.71
C LYS A 135 5.11 18.01 -1.35
N ASN A 136 4.54 16.82 -1.44
CA ASN A 136 3.24 16.56 -2.05
C ASN A 136 2.15 16.24 -1.01
N SER A 137 2.45 16.40 0.29
CA SER A 137 1.43 16.21 1.34
C SER A 137 0.30 17.24 1.16
N PRO A 138 -0.96 16.85 1.33
CA PRO A 138 -2.07 17.79 1.38
C PRO A 138 -1.85 18.83 2.48
N ALA A 139 -2.27 20.07 2.25
CA ALA A 139 -2.21 21.11 3.27
C ALA A 139 -3.08 20.71 4.47
N GLY A 140 -2.50 20.67 5.67
CA GLY A 140 -3.20 20.30 6.89
C GLY A 140 -3.12 18.83 7.30
N SER A 141 -2.29 18.02 6.63
CA SER A 141 -1.98 16.65 7.06
C SER A 141 -0.86 16.62 8.09
#